data_7bde8e1c95cfff39f7423c15f417ac54
#
_entry.id   7bde8e1c95cfff39f7423c15f417ac54
#
_cell.length_a   1.000
_cell.length_b   1.000
_cell.length_c   1.000
_cell.angle_alpha   90.00
_cell.angle_beta   90.00
_cell.angle_gamma   90.00
#
_symmetry.space_group_name_H-M   'P 1'
#
loop_
_entity.id
_entity.type
_entity.pdbx_description
1 polymer ?
#
loop_
_entity_poly.entity_id
_entity_poly.type
_entity_poly.pdbx_seq_one_letter_code
_entity_poly.pdbx_strand_id
1 'polypeptide(L)'
;GEWTLTRLAGSDSLRPYEKTLLDAVAPEGGEPVTVSALPDAVGAVIDQVQNELYDDVVQLGWFERRPDQTRNSWFRGGLVLFGLAVLATIVLAAFTRLGLLGLALIVVSLLVIVAGQEMPARSSKGVALLNGLGLLRAQLLGYPTDQMPKGRELHELSEVLPYAVVLGGSERWLQALVAADGDADADSTDLDWYHAPDDWHLCDLPDSLGRLITTIQGKLFAR
;
A
#
# COMPACT_ATOMS: atom_id res chain seq x y z
N GLY A 1 -24.27 -2.24 10.99
CA GLY A 1 -24.20 -0.90 10.42
C GLY A 1 -23.20 -0.86 9.28
N GLU A 2 -23.34 0.07 8.38
CA GLU A 2 -22.40 0.29 7.29
C GLU A 2 -21.43 1.40 7.70
N TRP A 3 -20.14 1.20 7.43
CA TRP A 3 -19.11 2.19 7.68
C TRP A 3 -19.19 3.32 6.66
N THR A 4 -19.02 4.54 7.13
CA THR A 4 -18.92 5.74 6.30
C THR A 4 -17.61 6.46 6.56
N LEU A 5 -17.03 7.02 5.49
CA LEU A 5 -15.83 7.82 5.56
C LEU A 5 -16.18 9.29 5.32
N THR A 6 -15.72 10.15 6.23
CA THR A 6 -15.92 11.59 6.14
C THR A 6 -14.58 12.28 6.23
N ARG A 7 -14.38 13.31 5.42
CA ARG A 7 -13.13 14.07 5.45
C ARG A 7 -13.11 15.02 6.63
N LEU A 8 -12.08 14.90 7.45
CA LEU A 8 -11.78 15.88 8.47
C LEU A 8 -11.03 17.07 7.86
N ALA A 9 -11.24 18.27 8.42
CA ALA A 9 -10.47 19.44 8.03
C ALA A 9 -9.02 19.27 8.50
N GLY A 10 -8.08 19.25 7.56
CA GLY A 10 -6.66 19.14 7.82
C GLY A 10 -5.89 20.24 7.11
N SER A 11 -4.75 20.63 7.67
CA SER A 11 -3.84 21.65 7.10
C SER A 11 -2.67 21.02 6.35
N ASP A 12 -2.63 19.71 6.19
CA ASP A 12 -1.50 18.99 5.61
C ASP A 12 -1.35 19.24 4.12
N SER A 13 -0.10 19.42 3.69
CA SER A 13 0.22 19.56 2.27
C SER A 13 0.23 18.17 1.62
N LEU A 14 -0.90 17.77 1.06
CA LEU A 14 -1.05 16.51 0.36
C LEU A 14 -0.30 16.53 -0.98
N ARG A 15 0.26 15.38 -1.35
CA ARG A 15 0.81 15.16 -2.69
C ARG A 15 -0.31 14.95 -3.71
N PRO A 16 -0.06 15.14 -5.01
CA PRO A 16 -1.09 15.00 -6.04
C PRO A 16 -1.86 13.67 -5.93
N TYR A 17 -1.18 12.55 -5.86
CA TYR A 17 -1.80 11.23 -5.77
C TYR A 17 -2.60 11.03 -4.47
N GLU A 18 -2.14 11.61 -3.34
CA GLU A 18 -2.86 11.55 -2.07
C GLU A 18 -4.15 12.36 -2.14
N LYS A 19 -4.08 13.55 -2.75
CA LYS A 19 -5.24 14.40 -2.97
C LYS A 19 -6.25 13.73 -3.89
N THR A 20 -5.82 13.19 -5.02
CA THR A 20 -6.68 12.49 -5.98
C THR A 20 -7.39 11.31 -5.30
N LEU A 21 -6.67 10.53 -4.52
CA LEU A 21 -7.25 9.39 -3.78
C LEU A 21 -8.21 9.87 -2.69
N LEU A 22 -7.81 10.87 -1.88
CA LEU A 22 -8.63 11.39 -0.80
C LEU A 22 -9.92 12.03 -1.32
N ASP A 23 -9.86 12.77 -2.42
CA ASP A 23 -11.05 13.39 -3.04
C ASP A 23 -12.04 12.33 -3.57
N ALA A 24 -11.55 11.14 -3.95
CA ALA A 24 -12.40 10.02 -4.35
C ALA A 24 -13.04 9.27 -3.17
N VAL A 25 -12.30 9.06 -2.08
CA VAL A 25 -12.77 8.29 -0.90
C VAL A 25 -13.52 9.15 0.10
N ALA A 26 -13.21 10.46 0.17
CA ALA A 26 -13.82 11.41 1.08
C ALA A 26 -13.77 12.82 0.45
N PRO A 27 -14.70 13.17 -0.43
CA PRO A 27 -14.69 14.44 -1.15
C PRO A 27 -14.84 15.63 -0.18
N GLU A 28 -14.15 16.72 -0.49
CA GLU A 28 -14.18 17.92 0.33
C GLU A 28 -15.59 18.57 0.28
N GLY A 29 -16.24 18.72 1.45
CA GLY A 29 -17.59 19.25 1.55
C GLY A 29 -18.66 18.35 0.92
N GLY A 30 -18.34 17.12 0.54
CA GLY A 30 -19.25 16.14 -0.03
C GLY A 30 -20.00 15.31 1.02
N GLU A 31 -20.88 14.45 0.54
CA GLU A 31 -21.56 13.47 1.38
C GLU A 31 -20.59 12.37 1.84
N PRO A 32 -20.81 11.77 3.03
CA PRO A 32 -20.01 10.65 3.50
C PRO A 32 -20.03 9.48 2.51
N VAL A 33 -18.85 8.93 2.21
CA VAL A 33 -18.72 7.79 1.29
C VAL A 33 -18.81 6.50 2.09
N THR A 34 -19.69 5.59 1.68
CA THR A 34 -19.82 4.28 2.31
C THR A 34 -18.70 3.35 1.89
N VAL A 35 -18.29 2.42 2.77
CA VAL A 35 -17.27 1.41 2.45
C VAL A 35 -17.70 0.51 1.28
N SER A 36 -19.00 0.33 1.07
CA SER A 36 -19.53 -0.41 -0.08
C SER A 36 -19.28 0.29 -1.42
N ALA A 37 -19.20 1.62 -1.44
CA ALA A 37 -18.96 2.42 -2.64
C ALA A 37 -17.47 2.60 -2.96
N LEU A 38 -16.56 2.25 -2.04
CA LEU A 38 -15.11 2.42 -2.23
C LEU A 38 -14.55 1.74 -3.48
N PRO A 39 -14.96 0.51 -3.87
CA PRO A 39 -14.41 -0.13 -5.06
C PRO A 39 -14.65 0.67 -6.34
N ASP A 40 -15.83 1.25 -6.48
CA ASP A 40 -16.20 2.07 -7.64
C ASP A 40 -15.49 3.44 -7.59
N ALA A 41 -15.47 4.08 -6.42
CA ALA A 41 -14.80 5.36 -6.22
C ALA A 41 -13.28 5.27 -6.48
N VAL A 42 -12.62 4.27 -5.89
CA VAL A 42 -11.18 4.03 -6.10
C VAL A 42 -10.91 3.56 -7.52
N GLY A 43 -11.75 2.65 -8.05
CA GLY A 43 -11.62 2.13 -9.41
C GLY A 43 -11.65 3.21 -10.49
N ALA A 44 -12.43 4.26 -10.27
CA ALA A 44 -12.52 5.39 -11.21
C ALA A 44 -11.22 6.23 -11.29
N VAL A 45 -10.42 6.28 -10.23
CA VAL A 45 -9.23 7.13 -10.13
C VAL A 45 -7.91 6.37 -10.02
N ILE A 46 -7.93 5.05 -9.89
CA ILE A 46 -6.75 4.25 -9.57
C ILE A 46 -5.62 4.41 -10.61
N ASP A 47 -5.94 4.48 -11.89
CA ASP A 47 -4.96 4.65 -12.96
C ASP A 47 -4.30 6.04 -12.87
N GLN A 48 -5.06 7.08 -12.53
CA GLN A 48 -4.52 8.41 -12.31
C GLN A 48 -3.62 8.45 -11.08
N VAL A 49 -4.09 7.92 -9.96
CA VAL A 49 -3.33 7.81 -8.70
C VAL A 49 -2.01 7.07 -8.91
N GLN A 50 -2.03 5.95 -9.64
CA GLN A 50 -0.81 5.20 -9.96
C GLN A 50 0.16 6.00 -10.81
N ASN A 51 -0.33 6.72 -11.83
CA ASN A 51 0.51 7.55 -12.67
C ASN A 51 1.16 8.68 -11.87
N GLU A 52 0.38 9.40 -11.07
CA GLU A 52 0.88 10.48 -10.21
C GLU A 52 1.90 9.95 -9.18
N LEU A 53 1.63 8.78 -8.58
CA LEU A 53 2.56 8.12 -7.66
C LEU A 53 3.88 7.74 -8.34
N TYR A 54 3.83 7.16 -9.56
CA TYR A 54 5.05 6.80 -10.28
C TYR A 54 5.88 8.03 -10.66
N ASP A 55 5.24 9.12 -11.02
CA ASP A 55 5.94 10.38 -11.31
C ASP A 55 6.57 10.97 -10.03
N ASP A 56 5.86 10.94 -8.91
CA ASP A 56 6.34 11.43 -7.63
C ASP A 56 7.55 10.64 -7.11
N VAL A 57 7.53 9.31 -7.17
CA VAL A 57 8.68 8.50 -6.70
C VAL A 57 9.94 8.67 -7.56
N VAL A 58 9.77 9.03 -8.84
CA VAL A 58 10.90 9.39 -9.72
C VAL A 58 11.39 10.81 -9.41
N GLN A 59 10.49 11.78 -9.21
CA GLN A 59 10.85 13.16 -8.84
C GLN A 59 11.58 13.20 -7.49
N LEU A 60 11.17 12.37 -6.54
CA LEU A 60 11.84 12.21 -5.24
C LEU A 60 13.21 11.52 -5.36
N GLY A 61 13.48 10.92 -6.51
CA GLY A 61 14.71 10.18 -6.78
C GLY A 61 14.79 8.83 -6.05
N TRP A 62 13.64 8.23 -5.70
CA TRP A 62 13.58 6.89 -5.09
C TRP A 62 13.80 5.80 -6.14
N PHE A 63 13.39 6.08 -7.38
CA PHE A 63 13.65 5.26 -8.55
C PHE A 63 14.35 6.11 -9.62
N GLU A 64 15.27 5.51 -10.37
CA GLU A 64 15.94 6.19 -11.49
C GLU A 64 15.01 6.40 -12.69
N ARG A 65 14.06 5.50 -12.86
CA ARG A 65 13.05 5.51 -13.93
C ARG A 65 11.74 4.95 -13.39
N ARG A 66 10.65 5.28 -14.04
CA ARG A 66 9.32 4.74 -13.71
C ARG A 66 9.35 3.20 -13.72
N PRO A 67 8.90 2.55 -12.63
CA PRO A 67 8.94 1.09 -12.50
C PRO A 67 8.12 0.37 -13.58
N ASP A 68 6.96 0.91 -13.96
CA ASP A 68 6.07 0.39 -14.99
C ASP A 68 6.73 0.37 -16.37
N GLN A 69 7.40 1.48 -16.76
CA GLN A 69 8.10 1.57 -18.04
C GLN A 69 9.28 0.60 -18.12
N THR A 70 10.04 0.48 -17.04
CA THR A 70 11.17 -0.45 -16.98
C THR A 70 10.67 -1.89 -17.15
N ARG A 71 9.63 -2.29 -16.42
CA ARG A 71 9.03 -3.62 -16.53
C ARG A 71 8.51 -3.91 -17.94
N ASN A 72 7.79 -2.95 -18.54
CA ASN A 72 7.25 -3.10 -19.90
C ASN A 72 8.36 -3.19 -20.95
N SER A 73 9.46 -2.45 -20.79
CA SER A 73 10.61 -2.50 -21.72
C SER A 73 11.28 -3.88 -21.68
N TRP A 74 11.53 -4.42 -20.49
CA TRP A 74 12.08 -5.76 -20.33
C TRP A 74 11.17 -6.86 -20.87
N PHE A 75 9.85 -6.74 -20.60
CA PHE A 75 8.86 -7.69 -21.12
C PHE A 75 8.83 -7.69 -22.65
N ARG A 76 8.79 -6.49 -23.29
CA ARG A 76 8.81 -6.37 -24.75
C ARG A 76 10.10 -6.89 -25.35
N GLY A 77 11.26 -6.55 -24.76
CA GLY A 77 12.56 -7.04 -25.19
C GLY A 77 12.66 -8.57 -25.09
N GLY A 78 12.19 -9.13 -23.96
CA GLY A 78 12.14 -10.58 -23.76
C GLY A 78 11.21 -11.30 -24.74
N LEU A 79 10.07 -10.70 -25.08
CA LEU A 79 9.13 -11.25 -26.08
C LEU A 79 9.75 -11.28 -27.48
N VAL A 80 10.46 -10.22 -27.89
CA VAL A 80 11.20 -10.19 -29.16
C VAL A 80 12.28 -11.26 -29.15
N LEU A 81 13.06 -11.37 -28.06
CA LEU A 81 14.10 -12.40 -27.91
C LEU A 81 13.49 -13.81 -28.01
N PHE A 82 12.35 -14.03 -27.37
CA PHE A 82 11.62 -15.30 -27.44
C PHE A 82 11.20 -15.64 -28.88
N GLY A 83 10.62 -14.69 -29.61
CA GLY A 83 10.25 -14.89 -31.01
C GLY A 83 11.45 -15.25 -31.90
N LEU A 84 12.58 -14.56 -31.71
CA LEU A 84 13.84 -14.87 -32.41
C LEU A 84 14.39 -16.25 -32.03
N ALA A 85 14.30 -16.65 -30.76
CA ALA A 85 14.70 -17.95 -30.27
C ALA A 85 13.89 -19.09 -30.89
N VAL A 86 12.57 -18.90 -31.00
CA VAL A 86 11.67 -19.87 -31.66
C VAL A 86 12.04 -20.01 -33.14
N LEU A 87 12.21 -18.88 -33.86
CA LEU A 87 12.61 -18.89 -35.25
C LEU A 87 13.96 -19.60 -35.46
N ALA A 88 14.95 -19.25 -34.64
CA ALA A 88 16.26 -19.90 -34.66
C ALA A 88 16.16 -21.39 -34.39
N THR A 89 15.30 -21.83 -33.47
CA THR A 89 15.08 -23.25 -33.19
C THR A 89 14.52 -23.99 -34.40
N ILE A 90 13.54 -23.40 -35.10
CA ILE A 90 12.97 -24.01 -36.30
C ILE A 90 14.03 -24.15 -37.39
N VAL A 91 14.84 -23.10 -37.64
CA VAL A 91 15.90 -23.13 -38.63
C VAL A 91 16.98 -24.16 -38.29
N LEU A 92 17.45 -24.16 -37.03
CA LEU A 92 18.47 -25.11 -36.57
C LEU A 92 17.96 -26.55 -36.63
N ALA A 93 16.74 -26.82 -36.29
CA ALA A 93 16.14 -28.14 -36.35
C ALA A 93 15.92 -28.63 -37.79
N ALA A 94 15.58 -27.72 -38.73
CA ALA A 94 15.35 -28.07 -40.13
C ALA A 94 16.61 -28.30 -40.90
N PHE A 95 17.67 -27.53 -40.63
CA PHE A 95 18.90 -27.53 -41.45
C PHE A 95 20.13 -28.12 -40.74
N THR A 96 20.06 -28.37 -39.43
CA THR A 96 21.19 -28.84 -38.63
C THR A 96 20.75 -29.86 -37.58
N ARG A 97 21.76 -30.54 -36.97
CA ARG A 97 21.49 -31.43 -35.79
C ARG A 97 21.58 -30.69 -34.46
N LEU A 98 21.57 -29.37 -34.50
CA LEU A 98 21.78 -28.50 -33.34
C LEU A 98 20.45 -27.96 -32.72
N GLY A 99 19.32 -28.64 -32.93
CA GLY A 99 18.01 -28.23 -32.41
C GLY A 99 17.99 -28.01 -30.89
N LEU A 100 18.82 -28.74 -30.12
CA LEU A 100 18.91 -28.54 -28.66
C LEU A 100 19.47 -27.16 -28.27
N LEU A 101 20.32 -26.54 -29.12
CA LEU A 101 20.77 -25.15 -28.88
C LEU A 101 19.62 -24.16 -29.00
N GLY A 102 18.71 -24.38 -29.96
CA GLY A 102 17.50 -23.58 -30.08
C GLY A 102 16.62 -23.67 -28.83
N LEU A 103 16.43 -24.86 -28.29
CA LEU A 103 15.68 -25.04 -27.04
C LEU A 103 16.33 -24.29 -25.87
N ALA A 104 17.65 -24.32 -25.76
CA ALA A 104 18.36 -23.55 -24.73
C ALA A 104 18.12 -22.04 -24.85
N LEU A 105 18.09 -21.49 -26.08
CA LEU A 105 17.75 -20.08 -26.33
C LEU A 105 16.34 -19.73 -25.92
N ILE A 106 15.37 -20.62 -26.12
CA ILE A 106 13.99 -20.42 -25.65
C ILE A 106 13.97 -20.36 -24.11
N VAL A 107 14.64 -21.25 -23.42
CA VAL A 107 14.71 -21.23 -21.95
C VAL A 107 15.34 -19.93 -21.44
N VAL A 108 16.46 -19.51 -22.04
CA VAL A 108 17.12 -18.24 -21.68
C VAL A 108 16.19 -17.04 -21.90
N SER A 109 15.44 -17.00 -23.00
CA SER A 109 14.50 -15.89 -23.27
C SER A 109 13.37 -15.83 -22.25
N LEU A 110 12.86 -16.98 -21.79
CA LEU A 110 11.85 -17.04 -20.73
C LEU A 110 12.44 -16.55 -19.39
N LEU A 111 13.68 -16.94 -19.05
CA LEU A 111 14.35 -16.46 -17.85
C LEU A 111 14.55 -14.94 -17.88
N VAL A 112 14.86 -14.35 -19.04
CA VAL A 112 14.98 -12.89 -19.22
C VAL A 112 13.63 -12.20 -18.97
N ILE A 113 12.52 -12.78 -19.47
CA ILE A 113 11.16 -12.22 -19.22
C ILE A 113 10.85 -12.23 -17.71
N VAL A 114 11.12 -13.35 -17.03
CA VAL A 114 10.85 -13.48 -15.59
C VAL A 114 11.76 -12.55 -14.77
N ALA A 115 13.07 -12.54 -15.07
CA ALA A 115 14.01 -11.66 -14.38
C ALA A 115 13.67 -10.17 -14.57
N GLY A 116 13.16 -9.79 -15.75
CA GLY A 116 12.73 -8.42 -16.03
C GLY A 116 11.58 -7.93 -15.15
N GLN A 117 10.78 -8.81 -14.56
CA GLN A 117 9.70 -8.44 -13.65
C GLN A 117 10.23 -8.04 -12.27
N GLU A 118 11.38 -8.56 -11.86
CA GLU A 118 12.03 -8.29 -10.58
C GLU A 118 13.00 -7.09 -10.61
N MET A 119 13.17 -6.44 -11.78
CA MET A 119 14.20 -5.43 -12.03
C MET A 119 13.79 -3.95 -12.07
N PRO A 120 12.86 -3.42 -11.25
CA PRO A 120 12.82 -1.98 -11.05
C PRO A 120 14.05 -1.58 -10.23
N ALA A 121 15.01 -0.93 -10.89
CA ALA A 121 16.23 -0.46 -10.23
C ALA A 121 15.87 0.66 -9.23
N ARG A 122 15.88 0.32 -7.96
CA ARG A 122 15.80 1.30 -6.88
C ARG A 122 17.08 2.11 -6.85
N SER A 123 16.97 3.42 -6.70
CA SER A 123 18.13 4.27 -6.48
C SER A 123 18.74 4.02 -5.09
N SER A 124 19.97 4.47 -4.88
CA SER A 124 20.61 4.41 -3.56
C SER A 124 19.76 5.13 -2.49
N LYS A 125 19.08 6.20 -2.88
CA LYS A 125 18.15 6.97 -2.01
C LYS A 125 16.91 6.15 -1.67
N GLY A 126 16.34 5.43 -2.63
CA GLY A 126 15.21 4.53 -2.40
C GLY A 126 15.57 3.35 -1.48
N VAL A 127 16.77 2.80 -1.60
CA VAL A 127 17.27 1.76 -0.68
C VAL A 127 17.45 2.32 0.74
N ALA A 128 18.01 3.52 0.88
CA ALA A 128 18.16 4.17 2.19
C ALA A 128 16.80 4.44 2.86
N LEU A 129 15.80 4.86 2.08
CA LEU A 129 14.43 5.05 2.58
C LEU A 129 13.82 3.74 3.11
N LEU A 130 13.96 2.64 2.36
CA LEU A 130 13.45 1.33 2.80
C LEU A 130 14.12 0.85 4.08
N ASN A 131 15.41 1.08 4.23
CA ASN A 131 16.13 0.78 5.47
C ASN A 131 15.59 1.63 6.63
N GLY A 132 15.31 2.93 6.39
CA GLY A 132 14.67 3.82 7.35
C GLY A 132 13.29 3.34 7.77
N LEU A 133 12.45 2.91 6.82
CA LEU A 133 11.14 2.33 7.12
C LEU A 133 11.24 1.02 7.90
N GLY A 134 12.26 0.20 7.63
CA GLY A 134 12.56 -1.01 8.41
C GLY A 134 12.92 -0.69 9.86
N LEU A 135 13.70 0.36 10.10
CA LEU A 135 14.01 0.85 11.45
C LEU A 135 12.78 1.42 12.15
N LEU A 136 11.98 2.22 11.45
CA LEU A 136 10.72 2.75 11.99
C LEU A 136 9.78 1.61 12.40
N ARG A 137 9.63 0.59 11.55
CA ARG A 137 8.86 -0.60 11.87
C ARG A 137 9.37 -1.29 13.14
N ALA A 138 10.69 -1.49 13.23
CA ALA A 138 11.29 -2.10 14.42
C ALA A 138 11.06 -1.26 15.69
N GLN A 139 11.12 0.07 15.58
CA GLN A 139 10.79 0.99 16.66
C GLN A 139 9.32 0.89 17.06
N LEU A 140 8.39 0.91 16.09
CA LEU A 140 6.95 0.76 16.36
C LEU A 140 6.62 -0.55 17.07
N LEU A 141 7.27 -1.66 16.67
CA LEU A 141 7.06 -2.96 17.28
C LEU A 141 7.71 -3.10 18.67
N GLY A 142 8.76 -2.35 18.94
CA GLY A 142 9.52 -2.38 20.20
C GLY A 142 9.22 -1.25 21.18
N TYR A 143 8.43 -0.26 20.78
CA TYR A 143 8.16 0.92 21.61
C TYR A 143 7.42 0.56 22.88
N PRO A 144 7.88 1.01 24.07
CA PRO A 144 7.20 0.77 25.33
C PRO A 144 5.96 1.67 25.44
N THR A 145 4.80 1.10 25.12
CA THR A 145 3.50 1.83 25.11
C THR A 145 3.05 2.26 26.51
N ASP A 146 3.66 1.74 27.56
CA ASP A 146 3.44 2.10 28.96
C ASP A 146 4.21 3.36 29.43
N GLN A 147 5.06 3.92 28.56
CA GLN A 147 5.88 5.12 28.86
C GLN A 147 5.37 6.39 28.17
N MET A 148 4.13 6.40 27.73
CA MET A 148 3.51 7.56 27.10
C MET A 148 3.33 8.72 28.11
N PRO A 149 3.36 9.99 27.65
CA PRO A 149 3.10 11.14 28.51
C PRO A 149 1.68 11.10 29.06
N LYS A 150 1.56 11.17 30.40
CA LYS A 150 0.25 11.13 31.06
C LYS A 150 -0.67 12.25 30.61
N GLY A 151 -1.91 11.88 30.27
CA GLY A 151 -2.95 12.79 29.81
C GLY A 151 -2.87 13.17 28.31
N ARG A 152 -1.96 12.54 27.56
CA ARG A 152 -1.84 12.71 26.09
C ARG A 152 -1.76 11.36 25.37
N GLU A 153 -1.96 10.28 26.10
CA GLU A 153 -1.78 8.93 25.62
C GLU A 153 -2.67 8.65 24.39
N LEU A 154 -3.95 9.00 24.47
CA LEU A 154 -4.91 8.77 23.37
C LEU A 154 -4.51 9.53 22.11
N HIS A 155 -4.07 10.78 22.25
CA HIS A 155 -3.64 11.61 21.12
C HIS A 155 -2.39 11.05 20.45
N GLU A 156 -1.33 10.79 21.23
CA GLU A 156 -0.05 10.26 20.74
C GLU A 156 -0.22 8.88 20.09
N LEU A 157 -1.05 8.00 20.68
CA LEU A 157 -1.36 6.69 20.12
C LEU A 157 -2.18 6.78 18.85
N SER A 158 -3.14 7.72 18.77
CA SER A 158 -3.94 7.96 17.57
C SER A 158 -3.10 8.45 16.39
N GLU A 159 -2.12 9.33 16.63
CA GLU A 159 -1.20 9.80 15.59
C GLU A 159 -0.32 8.68 15.02
N VAL A 160 0.06 7.72 15.85
CA VAL A 160 0.93 6.60 15.43
C VAL A 160 0.14 5.45 14.78
N LEU A 161 -1.13 5.30 15.11
CA LEU A 161 -1.96 4.17 14.68
C LEU A 161 -1.98 3.93 13.16
N PRO A 162 -2.09 4.94 12.27
CA PRO A 162 -2.04 4.73 10.83
C PRO A 162 -0.74 4.06 10.36
N TYR A 163 0.39 4.46 10.95
CA TYR A 163 1.69 3.86 10.63
C TYR A 163 1.77 2.42 11.14
N ALA A 164 1.21 2.14 12.32
CA ALA A 164 1.16 0.80 12.88
C ALA A 164 0.28 -0.14 12.04
N VAL A 165 -0.81 0.36 11.47
CA VAL A 165 -1.67 -0.40 10.54
C VAL A 165 -0.92 -0.78 9.27
N VAL A 166 -0.17 0.15 8.68
CA VAL A 166 0.56 -0.07 7.41
C VAL A 166 1.84 -0.89 7.60
N LEU A 167 2.60 -0.59 8.65
CA LEU A 167 3.91 -1.22 8.89
C LEU A 167 3.81 -2.51 9.73
N GLY A 168 2.65 -2.79 10.31
CA GLY A 168 2.39 -3.91 11.21
C GLY A 168 2.49 -3.52 12.68
N GLY A 169 1.78 -4.26 13.54
CA GLY A 169 1.71 -4.00 14.98
C GLY A 169 0.44 -3.28 15.43
N SER A 170 -0.53 -3.09 14.55
CA SER A 170 -1.81 -2.42 14.84
C SER A 170 -2.51 -2.98 16.08
N GLU A 171 -2.56 -4.30 16.25
CA GLU A 171 -3.21 -4.94 17.40
C GLU A 171 -2.61 -4.48 18.74
N ARG A 172 -1.28 -4.43 18.84
CA ARG A 172 -0.59 -3.98 20.05
C ARG A 172 -0.88 -2.51 20.35
N TRP A 173 -0.90 -1.66 19.31
CA TRP A 173 -1.18 -0.22 19.47
C TRP A 173 -2.64 0.04 19.84
N LEU A 174 -3.57 -0.72 19.27
CA LEU A 174 -4.98 -0.68 19.64
C LEU A 174 -5.20 -1.13 21.10
N GLN A 175 -4.54 -2.20 21.51
CA GLN A 175 -4.60 -2.64 22.91
C GLN A 175 -4.00 -1.61 23.87
N ALA A 176 -2.91 -0.94 23.47
CA ALA A 176 -2.32 0.13 24.26
C ALA A 176 -3.23 1.35 24.36
N LEU A 177 -3.98 1.68 23.29
CA LEU A 177 -4.93 2.77 23.27
C LEU A 177 -6.10 2.50 24.23
N VAL A 178 -6.63 1.28 24.20
CA VAL A 178 -7.65 0.84 25.16
C VAL A 178 -7.11 0.86 26.61
N ALA A 179 -5.86 0.44 26.83
CA ALA A 179 -5.25 0.42 28.17
C ALA A 179 -4.87 1.82 28.68
N ALA A 180 -4.66 2.79 27.78
CA ALA A 180 -4.37 4.18 28.15
C ALA A 180 -5.60 4.94 28.65
N ASP A 181 -6.77 4.46 28.25
CA ASP A 181 -8.03 4.95 28.79
C ASP A 181 -8.22 4.44 30.22
N GLY A 182 -8.02 5.33 31.18
CA GLY A 182 -8.20 5.05 32.62
C GLY A 182 -9.65 5.11 33.08
N ASP A 183 -10.59 5.44 32.19
CA ASP A 183 -12.00 5.63 32.51
C ASP A 183 -12.82 4.48 31.91
N ALA A 184 -13.59 3.81 32.78
CA ALA A 184 -14.49 2.73 32.33
C ALA A 184 -15.67 3.21 31.46
N ASP A 185 -15.91 4.52 31.41
CA ASP A 185 -17.00 5.16 30.69
C ASP A 185 -16.54 5.89 29.39
N ALA A 186 -15.29 5.65 28.93
CA ALA A 186 -14.81 6.27 27.69
C ALA A 186 -15.68 5.88 26.50
N ASP A 187 -16.18 6.89 25.86
CA ASP A 187 -17.07 6.80 24.70
C ASP A 187 -16.36 7.28 23.42
N SER A 188 -17.09 7.32 22.31
CA SER A 188 -16.53 7.77 21.02
C SER A 188 -16.14 9.24 21.00
N THR A 189 -16.43 10.03 22.02
CA THR A 189 -16.08 11.47 22.09
C THR A 189 -14.60 11.69 22.39
N ASP A 190 -13.90 10.67 22.91
CA ASP A 190 -12.46 10.71 23.19
C ASP A 190 -11.59 10.57 21.94
N LEU A 191 -12.18 10.19 20.80
CA LEU A 191 -11.51 10.04 19.53
C LEU A 191 -12.09 10.98 18.47
N ASP A 192 -11.37 12.06 18.15
CA ASP A 192 -11.79 13.05 17.16
C ASP A 192 -12.03 12.49 15.74
N TRP A 193 -11.44 11.33 15.44
CA TRP A 193 -11.45 10.71 14.11
C TRP A 193 -12.41 9.52 14.00
N TYR A 194 -13.05 9.09 15.09
CA TYR A 194 -13.92 7.92 15.12
C TYR A 194 -15.27 8.25 15.75
N HIS A 195 -16.32 8.03 15.01
CA HIS A 195 -17.69 8.22 15.48
C HIS A 195 -18.40 6.88 15.53
N ALA A 196 -18.86 6.48 16.69
CA ALA A 196 -19.51 5.21 16.97
C ALA A 196 -20.96 5.40 17.41
N PRO A 197 -21.79 4.32 17.41
CA PRO A 197 -23.10 4.30 18.06
C PRO A 197 -23.01 4.59 19.57
N ASP A 198 -24.14 5.03 20.16
CA ASP A 198 -24.24 5.45 21.57
C ASP A 198 -23.90 4.33 22.59
N ASP A 199 -23.99 3.06 22.19
CA ASP A 199 -23.69 1.88 23.00
C ASP A 199 -22.26 1.33 22.81
N TRP A 200 -21.41 2.06 22.09
CA TRP A 200 -20.03 1.67 21.83
C TRP A 200 -19.08 2.19 22.91
N HIS A 201 -18.12 1.36 23.28
CA HIS A 201 -17.07 1.68 24.22
C HIS A 201 -15.68 1.56 23.57
N LEU A 202 -14.68 2.29 24.09
CA LEU A 202 -13.33 2.30 23.53
C LEU A 202 -12.70 0.89 23.50
N CYS A 203 -13.08 0.01 24.40
CA CYS A 203 -12.65 -1.40 24.40
C CYS A 203 -13.11 -2.18 23.13
N ASP A 204 -14.13 -1.70 22.41
CA ASP A 204 -14.60 -2.30 21.16
C ASP A 204 -13.82 -1.84 19.93
N LEU A 205 -12.92 -0.86 20.08
CA LEU A 205 -12.15 -0.27 18.97
C LEU A 205 -11.29 -1.30 18.22
N PRO A 206 -10.53 -2.21 18.88
CA PRO A 206 -9.73 -3.21 18.19
C PRO A 206 -10.55 -4.07 17.24
N ASP A 207 -11.70 -4.58 17.70
CA ASP A 207 -12.60 -5.39 16.89
C ASP A 207 -13.27 -4.58 15.79
N SER A 208 -13.62 -3.35 16.07
CA SER A 208 -14.27 -2.43 15.12
C SER A 208 -13.33 -2.09 13.97
N LEU A 209 -12.10 -1.67 14.27
CA LEU A 209 -11.09 -1.37 13.25
C LEU A 209 -10.61 -2.62 12.52
N GLY A 210 -10.47 -3.75 13.21
CA GLY A 210 -10.14 -5.03 12.58
C GLY A 210 -11.18 -5.43 11.53
N ARG A 211 -12.47 -5.27 11.85
CA ARG A 211 -13.58 -5.49 10.91
C ARG A 211 -13.57 -4.49 9.75
N LEU A 212 -13.34 -3.21 10.02
CA LEU A 212 -13.23 -2.18 8.99
C LEU A 212 -12.12 -2.51 8.00
N ILE A 213 -10.90 -2.77 8.49
CA ILE A 213 -9.72 -3.10 7.67
C ILE A 213 -10.00 -4.34 6.82
N THR A 214 -10.54 -5.41 7.42
CA THR A 214 -10.87 -6.64 6.71
C THR A 214 -11.95 -6.41 5.65
N THR A 215 -12.95 -5.58 5.96
CA THR A 215 -14.03 -5.24 5.02
C THR A 215 -13.49 -4.44 3.83
N ILE A 216 -12.66 -3.43 4.07
CA ILE A 216 -12.03 -2.62 3.01
C ILE A 216 -11.15 -3.51 2.13
N GLN A 217 -10.29 -4.35 2.74
CA GLN A 217 -9.44 -5.28 2.00
C GLN A 217 -10.27 -6.26 1.17
N GLY A 218 -11.31 -6.86 1.76
CA GLY A 218 -12.22 -7.76 1.05
C GLY A 218 -12.94 -7.08 -0.11
N LYS A 219 -13.36 -5.83 0.04
CA LYS A 219 -14.05 -5.08 -1.02
C LYS A 219 -13.11 -4.62 -2.13
N LEU A 220 -11.92 -4.11 -1.79
CA LEU A 220 -10.97 -3.58 -2.78
C LEU A 220 -10.22 -4.66 -3.54
N PHE A 221 -9.95 -5.82 -2.92
CA PHE A 221 -9.11 -6.88 -3.50
C PHE A 221 -9.86 -8.16 -3.85
N ALA A 222 -11.16 -8.26 -3.57
CA ALA A 222 -12.02 -9.36 -4.04
C ALA A 222 -12.32 -9.18 -5.54
N ARG A 223 -11.35 -9.55 -6.39
CA ARG A 223 -11.52 -9.74 -7.83
C ARG A 223 -11.30 -11.19 -8.20
#